data_f389be79c9ab904134bdfb37256146b2
#
_entry.id   f389be79c9ab904134bdfb37256146b2
#
_cell.length_a   1.000
_cell.length_b   1.000
_cell.length_c   1.000
_cell.angle_alpha   90.00
_cell.angle_beta   90.00
_cell.angle_gamma   90.00
#
_symmetry.space_group_name_H-M   'P 1'
#
loop_
_entity.id
_entity.type
_entity.pdbx_description
1 polymer ?
#
loop_
_entity_poly.entity_id
_entity_poly.type
_entity_poly.pdbx_seq_one_letter_code
_entity_poly.pdbx_strand_id
1 'polypeptide(L)'
;MKKNILTVSAVSIIISSIFNVEASGQNTSNVNTTNPAVTAPLSPTPQDTAKEVVITDAWATKTMSPNNNSAAYMKINNPTDKEIVIIGASASTIANNVELHESYVDEKGVSRMRFLDRIVVPAKTTIELMPGAIHIMLF
;
A
#
# COMPACT_ATOMS: atom_id res chain seq x y z
N MET A 1 -25.28 -18.53 3.49
CA MET A 1 -24.49 -18.31 2.25
C MET A 1 -23.03 -18.59 2.57
N LYS A 2 -22.42 -19.61 1.99
CA LYS A 2 -21.01 -19.95 2.21
C LYS A 2 -20.17 -18.95 1.41
N LYS A 3 -19.41 -18.10 2.11
CA LYS A 3 -18.40 -17.21 1.48
C LYS A 3 -17.28 -18.13 0.97
N ASN A 4 -17.16 -18.27 -0.35
CA ASN A 4 -15.98 -18.90 -0.93
C ASN A 4 -14.84 -17.89 -0.80
N ILE A 5 -14.04 -18.06 0.23
CA ILE A 5 -12.82 -17.28 0.48
C ILE A 5 -11.77 -17.84 -0.48
N LEU A 6 -11.55 -17.13 -1.59
CA LEU A 6 -10.33 -17.30 -2.36
C LEU A 6 -9.25 -16.53 -1.60
N THR A 7 -8.28 -17.25 -1.07
CA THR A 7 -7.10 -16.61 -0.45
C THR A 7 -6.34 -15.88 -1.55
N VAL A 8 -6.49 -14.55 -1.63
CA VAL A 8 -5.81 -13.73 -2.63
C VAL A 8 -4.40 -13.43 -2.13
N SER A 9 -3.50 -14.39 -2.36
CA SER A 9 -2.06 -14.21 -2.10
C SER A 9 -1.34 -13.42 -3.22
N ALA A 10 -2.09 -12.95 -4.23
CA ALA A 10 -1.53 -12.43 -5.48
C ALA A 10 -1.73 -10.91 -5.70
N VAL A 11 -2.32 -10.18 -4.75
CA VAL A 11 -2.46 -8.72 -4.87
C VAL A 11 -1.31 -8.07 -4.13
N SER A 12 -0.44 -7.40 -4.89
CA SER A 12 0.63 -6.56 -4.36
C SER A 12 0.16 -5.11 -4.29
N ILE A 13 0.33 -4.48 -3.14
CA ILE A 13 -0.01 -3.06 -2.94
C ILE A 13 1.27 -2.23 -3.06
N ILE A 14 1.21 -1.20 -3.89
CA ILE A 14 2.32 -0.27 -4.09
C ILE A 14 2.14 0.88 -3.09
N ILE A 15 3.06 0.95 -2.14
CA ILE A 15 3.08 1.97 -1.10
C ILE A 15 4.22 2.95 -1.40
N SER A 16 3.90 4.24 -1.46
CA SER A 16 4.90 5.30 -1.51
C SER A 16 5.05 5.91 -0.11
N SER A 17 6.24 5.77 0.47
CA SER A 17 6.61 6.50 1.69
C SER A 17 7.31 7.78 1.27
N ILE A 18 6.72 8.93 1.54
CA ILE A 18 7.37 10.23 1.31
C ILE A 18 8.38 10.43 2.44
N PHE A 19 9.64 10.10 2.21
CA PHE A 19 10.73 10.56 3.04
C PHE A 19 11.04 12.01 2.66
N ASN A 20 10.62 12.97 3.48
CA ASN A 20 11.20 14.31 3.44
C ASN A 20 12.63 14.19 3.99
N VAL A 21 13.60 14.13 3.10
CA VAL A 21 14.99 14.40 3.43
C VAL A 21 15.12 15.92 3.46
N GLU A 22 15.06 16.50 4.65
CA GLU A 22 15.55 17.86 4.83
C GLU A 22 17.08 17.84 4.66
N ALA A 23 17.53 18.33 3.52
CA ALA A 23 18.92 18.64 3.27
C ALA A 23 19.27 19.90 4.07
N SER A 24 19.82 19.75 5.25
CA SER A 24 20.53 20.82 5.93
C SER A 24 21.96 20.84 5.43
N GLY A 25 22.32 22.00 4.87
CA GLY A 25 23.49 22.22 4.08
C GLY A 25 24.81 22.36 4.85
N GLN A 26 25.83 22.22 4.04
CA GLN A 26 27.14 22.87 4.08
C GLN A 26 28.08 22.61 5.25
N ASN A 27 29.23 22.06 4.99
CA ASN A 27 30.43 22.90 4.93
C ASN A 27 31.62 22.18 4.28
N THR A 28 32.32 22.95 3.50
CA THR A 28 33.58 22.70 2.79
C THR A 28 34.76 22.55 3.77
N SER A 29 35.69 21.70 3.41
CA SER A 29 37.13 22.00 3.34
C SER A 29 38.01 20.81 3.73
N ASN A 30 38.64 20.25 2.76
CA ASN A 30 40.08 20.09 2.56
C ASN A 30 40.93 19.19 3.49
N VAL A 31 41.75 18.40 2.79
CA VAL A 31 43.16 18.01 3.03
C VAL A 31 43.44 16.64 3.63
N ASN A 32 43.75 15.73 2.73
CA ASN A 32 45.00 14.94 2.61
C ASN A 32 45.48 14.06 3.77
N THR A 33 45.79 12.83 3.37
CA THR A 33 46.96 12.02 3.77
C THR A 33 46.70 10.78 4.61
N THR A 34 47.03 9.65 3.95
CA THR A 34 47.58 8.37 4.43
C THR A 34 46.71 7.46 5.32
N ASN A 35 46.47 6.31 4.68
CA ASN A 35 46.08 5.03 5.30
C ASN A 35 47.06 4.55 6.39
N PRO A 36 46.64 3.85 7.43
CA PRO A 36 46.47 2.40 7.29
C PRO A 36 45.20 1.82 7.94
N ALA A 37 44.82 0.65 7.44
CA ALA A 37 43.77 -0.23 7.84
C ALA A 37 43.61 -0.40 9.37
N VAL A 38 42.41 -0.05 9.87
CA VAL A 38 41.91 -0.60 11.12
C VAL A 38 40.54 -1.20 10.85
N THR A 39 40.52 -2.52 10.80
CA THR A 39 39.33 -3.33 10.82
C THR A 39 38.61 -3.12 12.15
N ALA A 40 37.69 -2.17 12.22
CA ALA A 40 36.77 -2.07 13.33
C ALA A 40 35.60 -3.04 13.05
N PRO A 41 35.17 -3.86 14.03
CA PRO A 41 33.97 -4.67 13.87
C PRO A 41 32.77 -3.72 13.72
N LEU A 42 32.01 -3.88 12.64
CA LEU A 42 30.74 -3.22 12.45
C LEU A 42 29.82 -3.66 13.60
N SER A 43 29.62 -2.78 14.56
CA SER A 43 28.54 -2.92 15.53
C SER A 43 27.26 -3.03 14.75
N PRO A 44 26.38 -3.99 15.02
CA PRO A 44 25.07 -4.03 14.38
C PRO A 44 24.36 -2.73 14.74
N THR A 45 24.10 -1.92 13.71
CA THR A 45 23.15 -0.82 13.79
C THR A 45 21.88 -1.36 14.43
N PRO A 46 21.27 -0.71 15.45
CA PRO A 46 19.98 -1.11 15.95
C PRO A 46 19.05 -1.22 14.76
N GLN A 47 18.60 -2.42 14.42
CA GLN A 47 17.51 -2.59 13.51
C GLN A 47 16.31 -1.93 14.19
N ASP A 48 16.00 -0.73 13.74
CA ASP A 48 14.68 -0.15 13.93
C ASP A 48 13.74 -1.20 13.34
N THR A 49 13.03 -1.92 14.20
CA THR A 49 11.98 -2.83 13.80
C THR A 49 10.88 -1.96 13.22
N ALA A 50 11.08 -1.57 11.96
CA ALA A 50 10.13 -0.78 11.20
C ALA A 50 8.81 -1.55 11.27
N LYS A 51 7.83 -0.99 11.97
CA LYS A 51 6.49 -1.54 12.05
C LYS A 51 5.95 -1.60 10.63
N GLU A 52 5.82 -2.80 10.11
CA GLU A 52 5.41 -3.04 8.74
C GLU A 52 3.89 -2.92 8.63
N VAL A 53 3.44 -2.41 7.48
CA VAL A 53 2.00 -2.38 7.14
C VAL A 53 1.47 -3.80 7.07
N VAL A 54 0.35 -4.06 7.73
CA VAL A 54 -0.25 -5.39 7.80
C VAL A 54 -1.57 -5.41 7.04
N ILE A 55 -1.69 -6.37 6.13
CA ILE A 55 -2.92 -6.63 5.38
C ILE A 55 -3.58 -7.90 5.93
N THR A 56 -4.86 -7.79 6.28
CA THR A 56 -5.64 -8.93 6.79
C THR A 56 -7.00 -9.02 6.09
N ASP A 57 -7.66 -10.14 6.28
CA ASP A 57 -9.03 -10.41 5.78
C ASP A 57 -9.19 -10.15 4.28
N ALA A 58 -8.14 -10.43 3.49
CA ALA A 58 -8.17 -10.20 2.04
C ALA A 58 -9.06 -11.23 1.34
N TRP A 59 -9.97 -10.75 0.49
CA TRP A 59 -10.84 -11.58 -0.33
C TRP A 59 -11.23 -10.85 -1.62
N ALA A 60 -11.68 -11.59 -2.62
CA ALA A 60 -12.17 -11.01 -3.88
C ALA A 60 -13.51 -11.64 -4.27
N THR A 61 -14.29 -10.90 -5.06
CA THR A 61 -15.52 -11.40 -5.65
C THR A 61 -15.19 -12.39 -6.77
N LYS A 62 -16.01 -13.43 -6.90
CA LYS A 62 -15.92 -14.34 -8.04
C LYS A 62 -16.41 -13.60 -9.28
N THR A 63 -15.63 -13.63 -10.36
CA THR A 63 -16.06 -13.14 -11.68
C THR A 63 -17.21 -13.99 -12.21
N MET A 64 -18.17 -13.34 -12.86
CA MET A 64 -19.27 -13.99 -13.57
C MET A 64 -19.22 -13.58 -15.02
N SER A 65 -19.24 -14.55 -15.95
CA SER A 65 -19.38 -14.29 -17.39
C SER A 65 -20.69 -13.53 -17.68
N PRO A 66 -20.70 -12.55 -18.62
CA PRO A 66 -19.66 -12.23 -19.59
C PRO A 66 -18.60 -11.21 -19.11
N ASN A 67 -18.82 -10.55 -17.98
CA ASN A 67 -17.90 -9.52 -17.48
C ASN A 67 -16.87 -10.18 -16.57
N ASN A 68 -15.60 -10.12 -16.97
CA ASN A 68 -14.50 -10.68 -16.18
C ASN A 68 -13.99 -9.75 -15.06
N ASN A 69 -14.74 -8.71 -14.72
CA ASN A 69 -14.36 -7.76 -13.69
C ASN A 69 -14.61 -8.35 -12.30
N SER A 70 -13.71 -8.06 -11.38
CA SER A 70 -13.77 -8.47 -9.98
C SER A 70 -13.38 -7.31 -9.08
N ALA A 71 -13.69 -7.42 -7.80
CA ALA A 71 -13.25 -6.46 -6.80
C ALA A 71 -12.58 -7.19 -5.64
N ALA A 72 -11.49 -6.62 -5.13
CA ALA A 72 -10.79 -7.12 -3.96
C ALA A 72 -10.98 -6.18 -2.77
N TYR A 73 -11.07 -6.77 -1.60
CA TYR A 73 -11.36 -6.15 -0.32
C TYR A 73 -10.40 -6.66 0.74
N MET A 74 -10.05 -5.82 1.70
CA MET A 74 -9.12 -6.17 2.76
C MET A 74 -9.11 -5.13 3.87
N LYS A 75 -8.50 -5.47 4.98
CA LYS A 75 -8.12 -4.50 6.01
C LYS A 75 -6.64 -4.17 5.88
N ILE A 76 -6.31 -2.90 6.00
CA ILE A 76 -4.95 -2.38 5.93
C ILE A 76 -4.67 -1.65 7.23
N ASN A 77 -3.79 -2.23 8.04
CA ASN A 77 -3.33 -1.67 9.29
C ASN A 77 -1.99 -0.95 9.08
N ASN A 78 -1.94 0.31 9.44
CA ASN A 78 -0.73 1.10 9.50
C ASN A 78 -0.27 1.25 10.97
N PRO A 79 0.62 0.40 11.48
CA PRO A 79 1.10 0.48 12.85
C PRO A 79 2.19 1.54 13.04
N THR A 80 2.62 2.22 11.98
CA THR A 80 3.70 3.21 12.01
C THR A 80 3.23 4.54 12.59
N ASP A 81 4.17 5.41 12.91
CA ASP A 81 3.91 6.76 13.45
C ASP A 81 3.69 7.81 12.34
N LYS A 82 3.72 7.38 11.07
CA LYS A 82 3.51 8.24 9.90
C LYS A 82 2.35 7.72 9.07
N GLU A 83 1.67 8.61 8.37
CA GLU A 83 0.71 8.19 7.35
C GLU A 83 1.42 7.46 6.20
N ILE A 84 0.73 6.54 5.59
CA ILE A 84 1.15 5.89 4.36
C ILE A 84 0.17 6.22 3.24
N VAL A 85 0.68 6.28 2.03
CA VAL A 85 -0.11 6.53 0.83
C VAL A 85 0.00 5.34 -0.10
N ILE A 86 -1.14 4.72 -0.40
CA ILE A 86 -1.26 3.65 -1.39
C ILE A 86 -1.54 4.33 -2.73
N ILE A 87 -0.62 4.18 -3.68
CA ILE A 87 -0.70 4.81 -5.00
C ILE A 87 -1.12 3.84 -6.10
N GLY A 88 -1.31 2.56 -5.76
CA GLY A 88 -1.74 1.55 -6.70
C GLY A 88 -1.71 0.15 -6.11
N ALA A 89 -2.17 -0.78 -6.92
CA ALA A 89 -2.11 -2.21 -6.65
C ALA A 89 -1.78 -2.97 -7.93
N SER A 90 -1.30 -4.17 -7.81
CA SER A 90 -1.05 -5.05 -8.96
C SER A 90 -1.50 -6.48 -8.66
N ALA A 91 -1.94 -7.17 -9.68
CA ALA A 91 -2.38 -8.57 -9.62
C ALA A 91 -2.06 -9.26 -10.95
N SER A 92 -0.83 -9.13 -11.41
CA SER A 92 -0.37 -9.46 -12.78
C SER A 92 -0.62 -10.91 -13.20
N THR A 93 -0.87 -11.82 -12.27
CA THR A 93 -1.21 -13.23 -12.57
C THR A 93 -2.69 -13.47 -12.81
N ILE A 94 -3.57 -12.53 -12.41
CA ILE A 94 -5.03 -12.71 -12.42
C ILE A 94 -5.81 -11.56 -13.06
N ALA A 95 -5.19 -10.41 -13.26
CA ALA A 95 -5.81 -9.23 -13.86
C ALA A 95 -4.82 -8.47 -14.74
N ASN A 96 -5.31 -7.96 -15.88
CA ASN A 96 -4.50 -7.16 -16.80
C ASN A 96 -4.39 -5.69 -16.35
N ASN A 97 -5.41 -5.20 -15.67
CA ASN A 97 -5.45 -3.85 -15.10
C ASN A 97 -6.03 -3.90 -13.69
N VAL A 98 -5.48 -3.05 -12.80
CA VAL A 98 -5.88 -2.96 -11.40
C VAL A 98 -5.99 -1.50 -11.03
N GLU A 99 -7.12 -1.10 -10.47
CA GLU A 99 -7.42 0.30 -10.15
C GLU A 99 -7.95 0.43 -8.72
N LEU A 100 -7.65 1.57 -8.08
CA LEU A 100 -8.24 1.94 -6.81
C LEU A 100 -9.56 2.67 -7.08
N HIS A 101 -10.65 2.19 -6.52
CA HIS A 101 -11.98 2.75 -6.72
C HIS A 101 -12.68 3.07 -5.41
N GLU A 102 -13.62 3.99 -5.48
CA GLU A 102 -14.56 4.29 -4.40
C GLU A 102 -15.99 4.27 -4.93
N SER A 103 -16.85 3.54 -4.24
CA SER A 103 -18.29 3.62 -4.44
C SER A 103 -18.87 4.75 -3.61
N TYR A 104 -19.77 5.52 -4.19
CA TYR A 104 -20.51 6.58 -3.50
C TYR A 104 -21.94 6.66 -4.03
N VAL A 105 -22.82 7.30 -3.29
CA VAL A 105 -24.18 7.58 -3.71
C VAL A 105 -24.27 9.03 -4.13
N ASP A 106 -24.73 9.29 -5.37
CA ASP A 106 -24.88 10.65 -5.88
C ASP A 106 -26.11 11.36 -5.26
N GLU A 107 -26.27 12.65 -5.57
CA GLU A 107 -27.38 13.48 -5.06
C GLU A 107 -28.78 12.97 -5.45
N LYS A 108 -28.85 12.09 -6.46
CA LYS A 108 -30.09 11.46 -6.93
C LYS A 108 -30.34 10.10 -6.31
N GLY A 109 -29.51 9.68 -5.36
CA GLY A 109 -29.60 8.37 -4.72
C GLY A 109 -29.06 7.21 -5.57
N VAL A 110 -28.32 7.49 -6.65
CA VAL A 110 -27.77 6.48 -7.54
C VAL A 110 -26.36 6.10 -7.10
N SER A 111 -26.10 4.80 -6.98
CA SER A 111 -24.76 4.28 -6.70
C SER A 111 -23.84 4.50 -7.89
N ARG A 112 -22.68 5.09 -7.64
CA ARG A 112 -21.64 5.41 -8.61
C ARG A 112 -20.30 4.87 -8.12
N MET A 113 -19.34 4.74 -9.04
CA MET A 113 -17.94 4.46 -8.74
C MET A 113 -17.05 5.53 -9.37
N ARG A 114 -15.96 5.87 -8.69
CA ARG A 114 -14.93 6.75 -9.21
C ARG A 114 -13.55 6.16 -8.97
N PHE A 115 -12.64 6.46 -9.86
CA PHE A 115 -11.21 6.17 -9.72
C PHE A 115 -10.60 7.02 -8.60
N LEU A 116 -9.66 6.44 -7.87
CA LEU A 116 -8.85 7.12 -6.87
C LEU A 116 -7.38 7.08 -7.27
N ASP A 117 -6.74 8.23 -7.31
CA ASP A 117 -5.28 8.32 -7.54
C ASP A 117 -4.49 7.73 -6.37
N ARG A 118 -5.07 7.77 -5.17
CA ARG A 118 -4.41 7.31 -3.94
C ARG A 118 -5.42 7.00 -2.84
N ILE A 119 -4.98 6.19 -1.90
CA ILE A 119 -5.68 5.96 -0.63
C ILE A 119 -4.71 6.33 0.49
N VAL A 120 -5.13 7.19 1.41
CA VAL A 120 -4.34 7.59 2.58
C VAL A 120 -4.72 6.72 3.77
N VAL A 121 -3.72 6.11 4.43
CA VAL A 121 -3.89 5.37 5.68
C VAL A 121 -3.18 6.12 6.79
N PRO A 122 -3.91 6.81 7.68
CA PRO A 122 -3.29 7.59 8.75
C PRO A 122 -2.41 6.74 9.68
N ALA A 123 -1.49 7.39 10.38
CA ALA A 123 -0.66 6.74 11.39
C ALA A 123 -1.51 6.03 12.45
N LYS A 124 -1.08 4.84 12.89
CA LYS A 124 -1.74 4.05 13.95
C LYS A 124 -3.21 3.71 13.65
N THR A 125 -3.59 3.64 12.37
CA THR A 125 -4.98 3.43 11.95
C THR A 125 -5.11 2.19 11.09
N THR A 126 -6.27 1.56 11.17
CA THR A 126 -6.71 0.52 10.24
C THR A 126 -7.81 1.08 9.37
N ILE A 127 -7.66 0.98 8.06
CA ILE A 127 -8.77 1.21 7.12
C ILE A 127 -9.29 -0.12 6.60
N GLU A 128 -10.55 -0.12 6.18
CA GLU A 128 -11.18 -1.30 5.59
C GLU A 128 -11.68 -0.98 4.18
N LEU A 129 -11.19 -1.74 3.21
CA LEU A 129 -11.71 -1.76 1.86
C LEU A 129 -12.88 -2.74 1.84
N MET A 130 -14.10 -2.25 1.52
CA MET A 130 -15.32 -3.04 1.61
C MET A 130 -16.29 -2.74 0.46
N PRO A 131 -17.24 -3.64 0.18
CA PRO A 131 -18.32 -3.37 -0.77
C PRO A 131 -19.09 -2.10 -0.44
N GLY A 132 -19.33 -1.27 -1.45
CA GLY A 132 -20.03 0.01 -1.27
C GLY A 132 -19.16 1.17 -0.77
N ALA A 133 -17.88 0.96 -0.57
CA ALA A 133 -16.87 1.94 -0.17
C ALA A 133 -15.63 1.85 -1.07
N ILE A 134 -14.44 2.10 -0.49
CA ILE A 134 -13.16 1.94 -1.20
C ILE A 134 -12.89 0.46 -1.47
N HIS A 135 -12.40 0.16 -2.68
CA HIS A 135 -12.06 -1.20 -3.11
C HIS A 135 -11.02 -1.20 -4.22
N ILE A 136 -10.42 -2.36 -4.48
CA ILE A 136 -9.50 -2.57 -5.60
C ILE A 136 -10.28 -3.25 -6.71
N MET A 137 -10.36 -2.61 -7.88
CA MET A 137 -11.02 -3.16 -9.06
C MET A 137 -10.04 -3.94 -9.91
N LEU A 138 -10.43 -5.12 -10.38
CA LEU A 138 -9.64 -6.05 -11.18
C LEU A 138 -10.31 -6.22 -12.55
N PHE A 139 -9.57 -5.97 -13.64
CA PHE A 139 -10.05 -6.06 -15.03
C PHE A 139 -9.31 -7.11 -15.84
#